data_10f41a90e1ac63fe8cfbc4eeedb7a507
#
_entry.id   10f41a90e1ac63fe8cfbc4eeedb7a507
#
_cell.length_a   1.000
_cell.length_b   1.000
_cell.length_c   1.000
_cell.angle_alpha   90.00
_cell.angle_beta   90.00
_cell.angle_gamma   90.00
#
_symmetry.space_group_name_H-M   'P 1'
#
loop_
_entity.id
_entity.type
_entity.pdbx_description
1 polymer ?
#
loop_
_entity_poly.entity_id
_entity_poly.type
_entity_poly.pdbx_seq_one_letter_code
_entity_poly.pdbx_strand_id
1 'polypeptide(L)'
;MTDPIADYLTRLRNAIMAHHRIVEVPASNLKKSITKILFEKGYILNYKFVEDGPQGTIKIALKYDPVTKQNAIKSLKRVSSPGLRQYTGYKDMPRVINGLGIDILSTSKGVMTNIEAADLKIGGEVLCFVY
;
A
#
# COMPACT_ATOMS: atom_id res chain seq x y z
N MET A 1 -15.19 -13.55 6.96
CA MET A 1 -13.94 -13.65 6.20
C MET A 1 -13.07 -12.45 6.50
N THR A 2 -11.80 -12.66 6.80
CA THR A 2 -10.88 -11.58 7.14
C THR A 2 -10.14 -11.08 5.90
N ASP A 3 -9.89 -9.78 5.86
CA ASP A 3 -9.07 -9.16 4.83
C ASP A 3 -7.97 -8.32 5.51
N PRO A 4 -6.79 -8.91 5.74
CA PRO A 4 -5.70 -8.22 6.42
C PRO A 4 -5.22 -6.98 5.68
N ILE A 5 -5.29 -6.95 4.35
CA ILE A 5 -4.90 -5.79 3.56
C ILE A 5 -5.90 -4.65 3.77
N ALA A 6 -7.20 -4.95 3.74
CA ALA A 6 -8.23 -3.95 4.00
C ALA A 6 -8.08 -3.38 5.41
N ASP A 7 -7.77 -4.20 6.41
CA ASP A 7 -7.50 -3.75 7.77
C ASP A 7 -6.28 -2.83 7.81
N TYR A 8 -5.21 -3.20 7.13
CA TYR A 8 -3.99 -2.39 7.01
C TYR A 8 -4.31 -1.00 6.43
N LEU A 9 -5.04 -0.95 5.33
CA LEU A 9 -5.40 0.31 4.68
C LEU A 9 -6.32 1.15 5.58
N THR A 10 -7.24 0.51 6.28
CA THR A 10 -8.15 1.19 7.21
C THR A 10 -7.39 1.81 8.38
N ARG A 11 -6.41 1.09 8.95
CA ARG A 11 -5.57 1.63 10.03
C ARG A 11 -4.79 2.86 9.57
N LEU A 12 -4.21 2.81 8.37
CA LEU A 12 -3.53 3.96 7.79
C LEU A 12 -4.49 5.13 7.57
N ARG A 13 -5.65 4.85 6.99
CA ARG A 13 -6.66 5.86 6.70
C ARG A 13 -7.14 6.56 7.97
N ASN A 14 -7.43 5.80 9.02
CA ASN A 14 -7.87 6.35 10.30
C ASN A 14 -6.78 7.18 10.96
N ALA A 15 -5.52 6.73 10.91
CA ALA A 15 -4.40 7.47 11.46
C ALA A 15 -4.19 8.80 10.72
N ILE A 16 -4.36 8.80 9.40
CA ILE A 16 -4.25 10.02 8.57
C ILE A 16 -5.36 11.00 8.95
N MET A 17 -6.61 10.53 9.09
CA MET A 17 -7.73 11.37 9.48
C MET A 17 -7.55 11.98 10.87
N ALA A 18 -6.93 11.25 11.78
CA ALA A 18 -6.66 11.73 13.13
C ALA A 18 -5.35 12.52 13.25
N HIS A 19 -4.64 12.74 12.16
CA HIS A 19 -3.34 13.43 12.10
C HIS A 19 -2.29 12.81 13.02
N HIS A 20 -2.30 11.49 13.17
CA HIS A 20 -1.25 10.78 13.90
C HIS A 20 0.05 10.82 13.11
N ARG A 21 1.17 10.88 13.81
CA ARG A 21 2.50 10.83 13.19
C ARG A 21 2.95 9.42 12.92
N ILE A 22 2.58 8.49 13.80
CA ILE A 22 3.01 7.10 13.73
C ILE A 22 1.77 6.22 13.85
N VAL A 23 1.73 5.18 13.04
CA VAL A 23 0.70 4.14 13.12
C VAL A 23 1.40 2.78 13.23
N GLU A 24 0.84 1.90 14.05
CA GLU A 24 1.35 0.54 14.22
C GLU A 24 0.34 -0.44 13.67
N VAL A 25 0.83 -1.40 12.89
CA VAL A 25 -0.02 -2.46 12.32
C VAL A 25 0.64 -3.82 12.54
N PRO A 26 -0.15 -4.89 12.72
CA PRO A 26 0.41 -6.24 12.78
C PRO A 26 1.15 -6.56 11.49
N ALA A 27 2.31 -7.20 11.60
CA ALA A 27 3.16 -7.46 10.46
C ALA A 27 2.74 -8.72 9.70
N SER A 28 3.01 -8.73 8.39
CA SER A 28 3.01 -9.90 7.54
C SER A 28 3.94 -9.60 6.38
N ASN A 29 4.39 -10.63 5.67
CA ASN A 29 5.29 -10.42 4.54
C ASN A 29 4.66 -9.51 3.47
N LEU A 30 3.38 -9.71 3.20
CA LEU A 30 2.65 -8.89 2.23
C LEU A 30 2.55 -7.44 2.67
N LYS A 31 2.20 -7.20 3.92
CA LYS A 31 2.11 -5.83 4.47
C LYS A 31 3.47 -5.14 4.49
N LYS A 32 4.55 -5.87 4.79
CA LYS A 32 5.91 -5.34 4.72
C LYS A 32 6.26 -4.90 3.31
N SER A 33 5.90 -5.70 2.31
CA SER A 33 6.15 -5.37 0.91
C SER A 33 5.38 -4.12 0.48
N ILE A 34 4.12 -4.00 0.87
CA ILE A 34 3.30 -2.82 0.58
C ILE A 34 3.91 -1.58 1.25
N THR A 35 4.30 -1.68 2.51
CA THR A 35 4.92 -0.58 3.27
C THR A 35 6.21 -0.10 2.60
N LYS A 36 7.03 -1.03 2.16
CA LYS A 36 8.28 -0.72 1.47
C LYS A 36 8.03 0.06 0.17
N ILE A 37 7.02 -0.33 -0.60
CA ILE A 37 6.62 0.38 -1.82
C ILE A 37 6.15 1.79 -1.49
N LEU A 38 5.31 1.96 -0.47
CA LEU A 38 4.85 3.28 -0.04
C LEU A 38 6.02 4.20 0.32
N PHE A 39 7.03 3.66 0.99
CA PHE A 39 8.23 4.41 1.31
C PHE A 39 9.03 4.78 0.06
N GLU A 40 9.28 3.83 -0.82
CA GLU A 40 10.07 4.05 -2.04
C GLU A 40 9.41 5.07 -2.97
N LYS A 41 8.09 5.13 -2.99
CA LYS A 41 7.33 6.07 -3.83
C LYS A 41 7.03 7.39 -3.13
N GLY A 42 7.50 7.58 -1.91
CA GLY A 42 7.41 8.86 -1.21
C GLY A 42 6.07 9.13 -0.53
N TYR A 43 5.26 8.11 -0.29
CA TYR A 43 3.97 8.27 0.36
C TYR A 43 4.04 8.28 1.89
N ILE A 44 5.08 7.69 2.45
CA ILE A 44 5.32 7.70 3.90
C ILE A 44 6.73 8.20 4.16
N LEU A 45 6.94 8.69 5.38
CA LEU A 45 8.24 9.28 5.77
C LEU A 45 9.27 8.19 6.05
N ASN A 46 8.89 7.16 6.78
CA ASN A 46 9.78 6.06 7.15
C ASN A 46 8.97 4.90 7.70
N TYR A 47 9.61 3.77 7.92
CA TYR A 47 9.00 2.61 8.54
C TYR A 47 10.03 1.80 9.31
N LYS A 48 9.56 0.97 10.24
CA LYS A 48 10.40 0.09 11.03
C LYS A 48 9.65 -1.22 11.29
N PHE A 49 10.34 -2.34 11.16
CA PHE A 49 9.81 -3.64 11.53
C PHE A 49 10.29 -3.99 12.94
N VAL A 50 9.36 -4.29 13.83
CA VAL A 50 9.64 -4.64 15.21
C VAL A 50 9.24 -6.08 15.44
N GLU A 51 10.17 -6.88 15.90
CA GLU A 51 9.92 -8.29 16.21
C GLU A 51 9.43 -8.41 17.65
N ASP A 52 8.14 -8.15 17.87
CA ASP A 52 7.49 -8.32 19.14
C ASP A 52 6.32 -9.30 18.99
N GLY A 53 6.19 -10.22 19.94
CA GLY A 53 5.16 -11.23 19.86
C GLY A 53 5.35 -12.22 18.69
N PRO A 54 4.38 -13.06 18.42
CA PRO A 54 4.51 -14.11 17.40
C PRO A 54 4.52 -13.60 15.97
N GLN A 55 3.97 -12.42 15.71
CA GLN A 55 3.74 -11.89 14.37
C GLN A 55 4.64 -10.72 14.05
N GLY A 56 4.98 -9.91 15.06
CA GLY A 56 5.69 -8.66 14.85
C GLY A 56 4.77 -7.50 14.52
N THR A 57 5.35 -6.32 14.48
CA THR A 57 4.64 -5.06 14.24
C THR A 57 5.38 -4.22 13.22
N ILE A 58 4.65 -3.54 12.34
CA ILE A 58 5.21 -2.53 11.46
C ILE A 58 4.85 -1.17 12.03
N LYS A 59 5.86 -0.35 12.31
CA LYS A 59 5.68 1.05 12.70
C LYS A 59 5.89 1.91 11.46
N ILE A 60 4.90 2.74 11.14
CA ILE A 60 4.91 3.57 9.94
C ILE A 60 4.87 5.03 10.37
N ALA A 61 5.86 5.80 9.95
CA ALA A 61 5.89 7.25 10.15
C ALA A 61 5.19 7.91 8.96
N LEU A 62 4.08 8.57 9.21
CA LEU A 62 3.29 9.22 8.19
C LEU A 62 3.93 10.55 7.77
N LYS A 63 3.70 10.95 6.52
CA LYS A 63 4.33 12.12 5.93
C LYS A 63 3.29 13.21 5.72
N TYR A 64 3.53 14.37 6.31
CA TYR A 64 2.65 15.54 6.20
C TYR A 64 3.40 16.72 5.60
N ASP A 65 2.70 17.53 4.82
CA ASP A 65 3.25 18.77 4.31
C ASP A 65 3.44 19.75 5.50
N PRO A 66 4.63 20.36 5.66
CA PRO A 66 4.88 21.25 6.80
C PRO A 66 4.04 22.55 6.77
N VAL A 67 3.60 22.96 5.60
CA VAL A 67 2.81 24.18 5.43
C VAL A 67 1.32 23.90 5.49
N THR A 68 0.82 23.01 4.59
CA THR A 68 -0.62 22.71 4.48
C THR A 68 -1.12 21.73 5.52
N LYS A 69 -0.21 20.97 6.14
CA LYS A 69 -0.52 19.90 7.10
C LYS A 69 -1.27 18.73 6.49
N GLN A 70 -1.35 18.65 5.18
CA GLN A 70 -1.99 17.55 4.48
C GLN A 70 -1.05 16.35 4.38
N ASN A 71 -1.61 15.14 4.49
CA ASN A 71 -0.84 13.91 4.35
C ASN A 71 -0.45 13.69 2.89
N ALA A 72 0.71 13.07 2.66
CA ALA A 72 1.18 12.73 1.32
C ALA A 72 0.25 11.72 0.64
N ILE A 73 -0.41 10.85 1.40
CA ILE A 73 -1.42 9.92 0.88
C ILE A 73 -2.75 10.64 0.88
N LYS A 74 -3.36 10.75 -0.30
CA LYS A 74 -4.68 11.38 -0.45
C LYS A 74 -5.79 10.35 -0.50
N SER A 75 -5.51 9.17 -1.03
CA SER A 75 -6.49 8.08 -1.12
C SER A 75 -5.82 6.73 -1.05
N LEU A 76 -6.43 5.82 -0.32
CA LEU A 76 -6.05 4.41 -0.22
C LEU A 76 -7.30 3.59 -0.52
N LYS A 77 -7.24 2.73 -1.53
CA LYS A 77 -8.41 1.96 -1.91
C LYS A 77 -8.07 0.49 -2.14
N ARG A 78 -8.81 -0.38 -1.47
CA ARG A 78 -8.73 -1.82 -1.69
C ARG A 78 -9.41 -2.15 -3.03
N VAL A 79 -8.72 -2.88 -3.90
CA VAL A 79 -9.27 -3.28 -5.20
C VAL A 79 -9.69 -4.74 -5.17
N SER A 80 -8.74 -5.66 -4.99
CA SER A 80 -9.02 -7.09 -4.88
C SER A 80 -9.37 -7.42 -3.45
N SER A 81 -10.37 -8.29 -3.25
CA SER A 81 -10.76 -8.73 -1.92
C SER A 81 -10.89 -10.25 -1.88
N PRO A 82 -10.90 -10.89 -0.70
CA PRO A 82 -11.05 -12.34 -0.62
C PRO A 82 -12.32 -12.87 -1.30
N GLY A 83 -13.41 -12.08 -1.30
CA GLY A 83 -14.66 -12.46 -1.94
C GLY A 83 -14.72 -12.14 -3.42
N LEU A 84 -13.85 -11.28 -3.92
CA LEU A 84 -13.83 -10.85 -5.33
C LEU A 84 -12.42 -10.46 -5.73
N ARG A 85 -11.67 -11.42 -6.29
CA ARG A 85 -10.31 -11.19 -6.75
C ARG A 85 -10.30 -10.43 -8.07
N GLN A 86 -9.40 -9.45 -8.18
CA GLN A 86 -9.25 -8.60 -9.35
C GLN A 86 -7.86 -8.81 -9.94
N TYR A 87 -7.80 -9.29 -11.19
CA TYR A 87 -6.53 -9.55 -11.88
C TYR A 87 -6.44 -8.68 -13.12
N THR A 88 -5.22 -8.38 -13.55
CA THR A 88 -4.97 -7.64 -14.77
C THR A 88 -3.75 -8.20 -15.49
N GLY A 89 -3.77 -8.20 -16.84
CA GLY A 89 -2.59 -8.46 -17.65
C GLY A 89 -1.80 -7.17 -17.84
N TYR A 90 -0.55 -7.29 -18.28
CA TYR A 90 0.29 -6.10 -18.43
C TYR A 90 -0.22 -5.14 -19.50
N LYS A 91 -0.95 -5.64 -20.50
CA LYS A 91 -1.51 -4.79 -21.58
C LYS A 91 -2.72 -3.97 -21.11
N ASP A 92 -3.43 -4.47 -20.12
CA ASP A 92 -4.65 -3.85 -19.59
C ASP A 92 -4.41 -3.19 -18.24
N MET A 93 -3.16 -2.86 -17.93
CA MET A 93 -2.78 -2.29 -16.64
C MET A 93 -3.53 -0.99 -16.38
N PRO A 94 -4.28 -0.88 -15.27
CA PRO A 94 -5.03 0.33 -14.99
C PRO A 94 -4.12 1.52 -14.70
N ARG A 95 -4.61 2.72 -14.98
CA ARG A 95 -3.94 3.96 -14.64
C ARG A 95 -4.72 4.65 -13.53
N VAL A 96 -4.02 4.98 -12.45
CA VAL A 96 -4.62 5.67 -11.32
C VAL A 96 -4.52 7.17 -11.55
N ILE A 97 -5.66 7.86 -11.60
CA ILE A 97 -5.75 9.33 -11.66
C ILE A 97 -4.73 9.94 -12.64
N ASN A 98 -4.89 9.65 -13.93
CA ASN A 98 -4.02 10.18 -15.00
C ASN A 98 -2.52 9.90 -14.74
N GLY A 99 -2.21 8.77 -14.11
CA GLY A 99 -0.84 8.37 -13.84
C GLY A 99 -0.21 9.02 -12.62
N LEU A 100 -0.99 9.75 -11.80
CA LEU A 100 -0.48 10.41 -10.60
C LEU A 100 -0.36 9.47 -9.40
N GLY A 101 -0.99 8.31 -9.43
CA GLY A 101 -0.93 7.34 -8.35
C GLY A 101 -0.30 6.04 -8.79
N ILE A 102 -0.40 5.04 -7.93
CA ILE A 102 0.13 3.70 -8.19
C ILE A 102 -0.92 2.65 -7.85
N ASP A 103 -0.92 1.57 -8.64
CA ASP A 103 -1.54 0.31 -8.25
C ASP A 103 -0.45 -0.59 -7.68
N ILE A 104 -0.76 -1.27 -6.58
CA ILE A 104 0.14 -2.24 -5.99
C ILE A 104 -0.39 -3.63 -6.35
N LEU A 105 0.45 -4.42 -7.02
CA LEU A 105 0.08 -5.73 -7.54
C LEU A 105 0.87 -6.84 -6.87
N SER A 106 0.21 -7.98 -6.71
CA SER A 106 0.90 -9.23 -6.38
C SER A 106 1.11 -10.02 -7.66
N THR A 107 2.35 -10.25 -8.03
CA THR A 107 2.74 -10.94 -9.26
C THR A 107 3.56 -12.18 -8.95
N SER A 108 3.83 -12.96 -9.98
CA SER A 108 4.70 -14.14 -9.85
C SER A 108 6.13 -13.79 -9.45
N LYS A 109 6.54 -12.53 -9.62
CA LYS A 109 7.87 -12.03 -9.26
C LYS A 109 7.84 -11.15 -8.00
N GLY A 110 6.75 -11.18 -7.26
CA GLY A 110 6.62 -10.46 -6.00
C GLY A 110 5.61 -9.31 -6.06
N VAL A 111 5.56 -8.54 -4.99
CA VAL A 111 4.68 -7.39 -4.88
C VAL A 111 5.38 -6.18 -5.49
N MET A 112 4.72 -5.49 -6.41
CA MET A 112 5.31 -4.37 -7.13
C MET A 112 4.23 -3.38 -7.59
N THR A 113 4.65 -2.26 -8.15
CA THR A 113 3.74 -1.28 -8.71
C THR A 113 3.32 -1.68 -10.13
N ASN A 114 2.24 -1.04 -10.62
CA ASN A 114 1.78 -1.23 -11.99
C ASN A 114 2.86 -0.85 -13.02
N ILE A 115 3.65 0.18 -12.74
CA ILE A 115 4.73 0.63 -13.63
C ILE A 115 5.80 -0.44 -13.74
N GLU A 116 6.24 -0.99 -12.61
CA GLU A 116 7.25 -2.04 -12.59
C GLU A 116 6.76 -3.32 -13.26
N ALA A 117 5.50 -3.71 -13.02
CA ALA A 117 4.89 -4.87 -13.64
C ALA A 117 4.78 -4.71 -15.16
N ALA A 118 4.41 -3.52 -15.63
CA ALA A 118 4.34 -3.23 -17.06
C ALA A 118 5.73 -3.31 -17.71
N ASP A 119 6.76 -2.80 -17.06
CA ASP A 119 8.13 -2.86 -17.55
C ASP A 119 8.61 -4.31 -17.68
N LEU A 120 8.21 -5.17 -16.77
CA LEU A 120 8.53 -6.59 -16.80
C LEU A 120 7.59 -7.40 -17.70
N LYS A 121 6.55 -6.75 -18.25
CA LYS A 121 5.53 -7.37 -19.10
C LYS A 121 4.80 -8.52 -18.40
N ILE A 122 4.47 -8.33 -17.14
CA ILE A 122 3.71 -9.30 -16.34
C ILE A 122 2.47 -8.65 -15.75
N GLY A 123 1.45 -9.45 -15.55
CA GLY A 123 0.25 -9.04 -14.84
C GLY A 123 0.21 -9.64 -13.45
N GLY A 124 -0.89 -9.41 -12.75
CA GLY A 124 -1.07 -9.97 -11.42
C GLY A 124 -2.39 -9.54 -10.80
N GLU A 125 -2.51 -9.82 -9.51
CA GLU A 125 -3.65 -9.41 -8.71
C GLU A 125 -3.46 -7.96 -8.26
N VAL A 126 -4.44 -7.09 -8.56
CA VAL A 126 -4.39 -5.70 -8.13
C VAL A 126 -4.87 -5.62 -6.69
N LEU A 127 -3.96 -5.43 -5.77
CA LEU A 127 -4.26 -5.43 -4.33
C LEU A 127 -4.97 -4.14 -3.91
N CYS A 128 -4.39 -3.02 -4.25
CA CYS A 128 -4.93 -1.70 -3.88
C CYS A 128 -4.36 -0.63 -4.79
N PHE A 129 -4.95 0.57 -4.72
CA PHE A 129 -4.30 1.72 -5.32
C PHE A 129 -4.13 2.85 -4.32
N VAL A 130 -3.15 3.71 -4.59
CA VAL A 130 -2.74 4.81 -3.72
C VAL A 130 -2.47 6.04 -4.58
N TYR A 131 -2.94 7.17 -4.14
CA TYR A 131 -2.49 8.45 -4.69
C TYR A 131 -2.54 9.56 -3.66
#